data_f0a08be71f29a9cb5d4c66e26726e58d
#
_entry.id   f0a08be71f29a9cb5d4c66e26726e58d
#
_cell.length_a   1.000
_cell.length_b   1.000
_cell.length_c   1.000
_cell.angle_alpha   90.00
_cell.angle_beta   90.00
_cell.angle_gamma   90.00
#
_symmetry.space_group_name_H-M   'P 1'
#
loop_
_entity.id
_entity.type
_entity.pdbx_description
1 polymer ?
#
loop_
_entity_poly.entity_id
_entity_poly.type
_entity_poly.pdbx_seq_one_letter_code
_entity_poly.pdbx_strand_id
1 'polypeptide(L)'
;MIRAKLIAPTAGAIALLCSIGLSCGVLTSSAASPAAAVQALPKAVLSSRVVQKNVLVGHELAVSGTLEPALATSLVRLQQRRGHGWIDVAAAHSSASGRFVLHAWPRRIGAFTMRVVVSGVPGDADPDGASAKVYVYHQVIASWYGPGGRTACGQELTAYTLGVANKTLPCGTIVTLRYRNRTVRVRVIDRGPYVAGRDYDLTYATKRALRAGDLTLLWATR
;
A
#
# COMPACT_ATOMS: atom_id res chain seq x y z
N MET A 1 -27.78 -1.27 51.23
CA MET A 1 -27.54 -1.66 52.64
C MET A 1 -26.75 -2.94 52.62
N ILE A 2 -25.50 -2.93 53.01
CA ILE A 2 -24.80 -3.84 53.91
C ILE A 2 -23.34 -3.36 53.96
N ARG A 3 -22.98 -2.92 55.15
CA ARG A 3 -21.63 -2.50 55.56
C ARG A 3 -20.85 -3.74 56.01
N ALA A 4 -19.55 -3.79 55.75
CA ALA A 4 -18.59 -4.60 56.53
C ALA A 4 -17.23 -3.87 56.48
N LYS A 5 -16.80 -3.39 57.44
CA LYS A 5 -16.16 -3.51 58.75
C LYS A 5 -14.64 -3.82 58.59
N LEU A 6 -13.84 -2.76 58.85
CA LEU A 6 -12.41 -2.82 59.08
C LEU A 6 -12.11 -3.59 60.42
N ILE A 7 -11.05 -4.34 60.43
CA ILE A 7 -10.37 -4.80 61.64
C ILE A 7 -8.87 -4.64 61.45
N ALA A 8 -8.26 -3.81 62.27
CA ALA A 8 -6.80 -3.75 62.48
C ALA A 8 -6.45 -4.58 63.74
N PRO A 9 -5.27 -5.12 63.82
CA PRO A 9 -4.71 -5.41 65.18
C PRO A 9 -3.42 -4.68 65.46
N THR A 10 -3.37 -4.32 66.65
CA THR A 10 -2.52 -3.61 67.57
C THR A 10 -1.07 -4.10 67.70
N ALA A 11 -0.26 -3.13 68.08
CA ALA A 11 1.14 -3.22 68.46
C ALA A 11 1.39 -4.06 69.76
N GLY A 12 2.56 -4.66 69.78
CA GLY A 12 3.15 -5.23 70.98
C GLY A 12 4.67 -4.96 71.02
N ALA A 13 5.04 -4.01 71.89
CA ALA A 13 6.43 -3.71 72.20
C ALA A 13 6.94 -4.65 73.31
N ILE A 14 8.11 -5.20 73.14
CA ILE A 14 8.95 -5.69 74.29
C ILE A 14 10.40 -5.25 74.03
N ALA A 15 10.88 -4.41 74.99
CA ALA A 15 12.26 -4.00 75.10
C ALA A 15 13.04 -5.03 75.87
N LEU A 16 14.26 -5.33 75.45
CA LEU A 16 15.29 -5.91 76.34
C LEU A 16 16.68 -5.33 76.01
N LEU A 17 17.24 -4.62 76.96
CA LEU A 17 18.55 -4.06 76.92
C LEU A 17 19.60 -5.17 77.11
N CYS A 18 20.62 -5.16 76.30
CA CYS A 18 21.95 -5.70 76.72
C CYS A 18 23.07 -4.96 75.99
N SER A 19 23.84 -4.22 76.76
CA SER A 19 25.04 -3.48 76.40
C SER A 19 26.27 -4.45 76.42
N ILE A 20 26.99 -4.52 75.32
CA ILE A 20 28.42 -4.81 75.32
C ILE A 20 28.98 -4.24 73.98
N GLY A 21 29.94 -3.33 74.10
CA GLY A 21 30.64 -2.71 73.01
C GLY A 21 31.62 -3.60 72.26
N LEU A 22 31.65 -3.45 70.96
CA LEU A 22 32.86 -3.79 70.22
C LEU A 22 32.81 -2.96 68.88
N SER A 23 33.88 -2.21 68.68
CA SER A 23 34.09 -1.45 67.45
C SER A 23 34.10 -2.36 66.24
N CYS A 24 33.23 -2.15 65.34
CA CYS A 24 33.33 -2.82 64.06
C CYS A 24 33.17 -1.77 62.96
N GLY A 25 34.17 -1.70 62.09
CA GLY A 25 34.27 -0.75 61.01
C GLY A 25 33.06 -0.80 60.06
N VAL A 26 32.56 0.39 59.70
CA VAL A 26 31.50 0.53 58.78
C VAL A 26 32.04 0.26 57.35
N LEU A 27 31.87 -0.97 56.91
CA LEU A 27 31.93 -1.26 55.44
C LEU A 27 30.63 -0.79 54.82
N THR A 28 30.63 0.41 54.27
CA THR A 28 29.57 0.87 53.41
C THR A 28 29.65 0.08 52.10
N SER A 29 28.93 -1.04 52.06
CA SER A 29 28.65 -1.74 50.81
C SER A 29 27.68 -0.88 50.00
N SER A 30 28.22 -0.09 49.10
CA SER A 30 27.45 0.59 48.08
C SER A 30 26.92 -0.46 47.11
N ALA A 31 25.71 -0.95 47.35
CA ALA A 31 25.00 -1.75 46.40
C ALA A 31 24.62 -0.86 45.23
N ALA A 32 25.47 -0.82 44.19
CA ALA A 32 25.11 -0.28 42.92
C ALA A 32 23.93 -1.10 42.35
N SER A 33 22.76 -0.53 42.40
CA SER A 33 21.59 -1.08 41.72
C SER A 33 21.95 -1.19 40.23
N PRO A 34 21.89 -2.37 39.59
CA PRO A 34 22.08 -2.45 38.15
C PRO A 34 20.94 -1.65 37.50
N ALA A 35 21.26 -0.49 36.96
CA ALA A 35 20.36 0.21 36.05
C ALA A 35 20.06 -0.79 34.93
N ALA A 36 18.84 -1.32 34.91
CA ALA A 36 18.38 -2.17 33.83
C ALA A 36 18.52 -1.36 32.55
N ALA A 37 19.50 -1.72 31.72
CA ALA A 37 19.65 -1.14 30.40
C ALA A 37 18.34 -1.39 29.67
N VAL A 38 17.58 -0.33 29.43
CA VAL A 38 16.43 -0.37 28.56
C VAL A 38 16.96 -0.69 27.16
N GLN A 39 16.92 -1.97 26.81
CA GLN A 39 17.28 -2.40 25.48
C GLN A 39 16.25 -1.78 24.53
N ALA A 40 16.72 -0.90 23.65
CA ALA A 40 15.89 -0.35 22.59
C ALA A 40 15.30 -1.51 21.78
N LEU A 41 13.98 -1.55 21.70
CA LEU A 41 13.31 -2.58 20.89
C LEU A 41 13.81 -2.46 19.44
N PRO A 42 14.08 -3.58 18.77
CA PRO A 42 14.56 -3.55 17.40
C PRO A 42 13.54 -2.84 16.51
N LYS A 43 14.01 -1.96 15.63
CA LYS A 43 13.17 -1.25 14.66
C LYS A 43 12.50 -2.28 13.75
N ALA A 44 11.18 -2.23 13.66
CA ALA A 44 10.43 -3.13 12.78
C ALA A 44 10.70 -2.79 11.32
N VAL A 45 11.00 -3.81 10.52
CA VAL A 45 11.20 -3.72 9.07
C VAL A 45 9.98 -4.33 8.40
N LEU A 46 9.32 -3.52 7.57
CA LEU A 46 8.19 -3.92 6.75
C LEU A 46 8.66 -4.24 5.33
N SER A 47 8.54 -5.51 4.93
CA SER A 47 8.70 -5.93 3.55
C SER A 47 7.34 -6.23 2.94
N SER A 48 6.98 -5.55 1.84
CA SER A 48 5.70 -5.78 1.18
C SER A 48 5.87 -5.87 -0.33
N ARG A 49 5.08 -6.75 -0.96
CA ARG A 49 5.03 -6.94 -2.40
C ARG A 49 3.59 -6.90 -2.89
N VAL A 50 3.31 -6.00 -3.82
CA VAL A 50 2.08 -6.04 -4.61
C VAL A 50 2.18 -7.21 -5.59
N VAL A 51 1.35 -8.25 -5.41
CA VAL A 51 1.38 -9.47 -6.24
C VAL A 51 1.03 -9.15 -7.68
N GLN A 52 0.04 -8.29 -7.89
CA GLN A 52 -0.40 -7.85 -9.22
C GLN A 52 -0.51 -6.33 -9.27
N LYS A 53 0.34 -5.68 -10.09
CA LYS A 53 0.26 -4.22 -10.32
C LYS A 53 -0.82 -3.82 -11.31
N ASN A 54 -1.47 -4.77 -11.97
CA ASN A 54 -2.49 -4.58 -13.00
C ASN A 54 -3.69 -5.45 -12.68
N VAL A 55 -4.85 -4.87 -12.47
CA VAL A 55 -6.07 -5.56 -12.08
C VAL A 55 -7.27 -4.98 -12.83
N LEU A 56 -8.28 -5.80 -13.12
CA LEU A 56 -9.57 -5.30 -13.60
C LEU A 56 -10.37 -4.72 -12.45
N VAL A 57 -11.16 -3.70 -12.75
CA VAL A 57 -12.10 -3.11 -11.79
C VAL A 57 -13.04 -4.19 -11.24
N GLY A 58 -13.24 -4.21 -9.93
CA GLY A 58 -14.06 -5.23 -9.24
C GLY A 58 -13.36 -6.57 -9.03
N HIS A 59 -12.16 -6.78 -9.56
CA HIS A 59 -11.36 -7.98 -9.29
C HIS A 59 -10.41 -7.78 -8.11
N GLU A 60 -9.99 -8.87 -7.52
CA GLU A 60 -9.12 -8.89 -6.36
C GLU A 60 -7.72 -8.32 -6.66
N LEU A 61 -7.26 -7.46 -5.77
CA LEU A 61 -5.88 -7.00 -5.65
C LEU A 61 -5.31 -7.58 -4.36
N ALA A 62 -4.34 -8.48 -4.46
CA ALA A 62 -3.65 -9.05 -3.31
C ALA A 62 -2.29 -8.37 -3.09
N VAL A 63 -2.00 -8.03 -1.83
CA VAL A 63 -0.70 -7.51 -1.38
C VAL A 63 -0.23 -8.38 -0.23
N SER A 64 0.93 -9.01 -0.38
CA SER A 64 1.53 -9.84 0.65
C SER A 64 2.82 -9.23 1.18
N GLY A 65 3.20 -9.62 2.40
CA GLY A 65 4.45 -9.16 2.98
C GLY A 65 4.78 -9.85 4.30
N THR A 66 5.89 -9.38 4.89
CA THR A 66 6.38 -9.82 6.19
C THR A 66 6.76 -8.61 7.03
N LEU A 67 6.58 -8.74 8.33
CA LEU A 67 7.01 -7.80 9.37
C LEU A 67 8.10 -8.46 10.20
N GLU A 68 9.25 -7.81 10.34
CA GLU A 68 10.38 -8.30 11.14
C GLU A 68 10.81 -7.23 12.15
N PRO A 69 10.99 -7.58 13.45
CA PRO A 69 10.70 -8.89 14.03
C PRO A 69 9.23 -9.26 13.91
N ALA A 70 8.92 -10.57 13.91
CA ALA A 70 7.56 -11.06 13.81
C ALA A 70 6.75 -10.58 15.05
N LEU A 71 6.00 -9.51 14.87
CA LEU A 71 5.05 -9.02 15.85
C LEU A 71 3.68 -9.62 15.49
N ALA A 72 3.28 -10.63 16.25
CA ALA A 72 1.97 -11.24 16.08
C ALA A 72 0.86 -10.20 16.30
N THR A 73 -0.21 -10.31 15.51
CA THR A 73 -1.41 -9.48 15.64
C THR A 73 -1.24 -7.99 15.35
N SER A 74 -0.13 -7.58 14.72
CA SER A 74 0.01 -6.19 14.27
C SER A 74 -1.02 -5.88 13.18
N LEU A 75 -1.71 -4.76 13.31
CA LEU A 75 -2.66 -4.30 12.30
C LEU A 75 -1.92 -3.71 11.10
N VAL A 76 -2.00 -4.39 9.95
CA VAL A 76 -1.42 -3.98 8.69
C VAL A 76 -2.53 -3.41 7.80
N ARG A 77 -2.29 -2.25 7.19
CA ARG A 77 -3.26 -1.55 6.33
C ARG A 77 -2.69 -1.32 4.95
N LEU A 78 -3.51 -1.51 3.94
CA LEU A 78 -3.24 -1.03 2.58
C LEU A 78 -3.88 0.34 2.42
N GLN A 79 -3.08 1.33 2.09
CA GLN A 79 -3.53 2.70 1.89
C GLN A 79 -3.40 3.11 0.43
N GLN A 80 -4.40 3.86 -0.05
CA GLN A 80 -4.40 4.49 -1.36
C GLN A 80 -4.23 6.00 -1.22
N ARG A 81 -3.37 6.60 -2.03
CA ARG A 81 -3.22 8.07 -2.08
C ARG A 81 -4.47 8.71 -2.69
N ARG A 82 -5.01 9.72 -2.00
CA ARG A 82 -6.15 10.52 -2.45
C ARG A 82 -5.86 11.99 -2.20
N GLY A 83 -5.58 12.74 -3.26
CA GLY A 83 -5.09 14.12 -3.14
C GLY A 83 -3.79 14.17 -2.35
N HIS A 84 -3.76 14.95 -1.28
CA HIS A 84 -2.59 15.08 -0.39
C HIS A 84 -2.58 14.04 0.75
N GLY A 85 -3.66 13.29 0.94
CA GLY A 85 -3.80 12.31 2.03
C GLY A 85 -3.77 10.86 1.57
N TRP A 86 -3.95 9.97 2.55
CA TRP A 86 -4.04 8.53 2.38
C TRP A 86 -5.34 8.01 2.97
N ILE A 87 -5.98 7.05 2.32
CA ILE A 87 -7.18 6.37 2.79
C ILE A 87 -6.92 4.88 2.88
N ASP A 88 -7.43 4.25 3.93
CA ASP A 88 -7.38 2.80 4.09
C ASP A 88 -8.34 2.13 3.09
N VAL A 89 -7.84 1.14 2.36
CA VAL A 89 -8.62 0.37 1.39
C VAL A 89 -8.72 -1.12 1.74
N ALA A 90 -7.82 -1.61 2.59
CA ALA A 90 -7.87 -2.94 3.19
C ALA A 90 -7.09 -2.95 4.50
N ALA A 91 -7.42 -3.89 5.38
CA ALA A 91 -6.67 -4.14 6.61
C ALA A 91 -6.70 -5.65 6.94
N ALA A 92 -5.62 -6.12 7.58
CA ALA A 92 -5.50 -7.47 8.09
C ALA A 92 -4.52 -7.49 9.27
N HIS A 93 -4.57 -8.53 10.09
CA HIS A 93 -3.57 -8.76 11.12
C HIS A 93 -2.44 -9.64 10.58
N SER A 94 -1.21 -9.37 11.02
CA SER A 94 -0.09 -10.26 10.76
C SER A 94 -0.25 -11.57 11.56
N SER A 95 0.27 -12.65 11.00
CA SER A 95 0.37 -13.93 11.70
C SER A 95 1.47 -13.92 12.77
N ALA A 96 1.56 -14.97 13.58
CA ALA A 96 2.64 -15.17 14.53
C ALA A 96 4.04 -15.18 13.88
N SER A 97 4.14 -15.49 12.60
CA SER A 97 5.39 -15.43 11.81
C SER A 97 5.61 -14.07 11.13
N GLY A 98 4.84 -13.04 11.46
CA GLY A 98 4.92 -11.72 10.85
C GLY A 98 4.36 -11.64 9.42
N ARG A 99 3.85 -12.74 8.84
CA ARG A 99 3.30 -12.74 7.49
C ARG A 99 1.91 -12.13 7.45
N PHE A 100 1.60 -11.43 6.37
CA PHE A 100 0.25 -10.89 6.11
C PHE A 100 -0.12 -10.96 4.63
N VAL A 101 -1.42 -10.97 4.38
CA VAL A 101 -2.01 -10.79 3.05
C VAL A 101 -3.16 -9.79 3.19
N LEU A 102 -3.16 -8.78 2.33
CA LEU A 102 -4.21 -7.77 2.24
C LEU A 102 -4.97 -7.98 0.94
N HIS A 103 -6.29 -8.01 1.01
CA HIS A 103 -7.18 -8.20 -0.12
C HIS A 103 -7.99 -6.92 -0.33
N ALA A 104 -7.97 -6.37 -1.54
CA ALA A 104 -8.76 -5.19 -1.92
C ALA A 104 -9.45 -5.43 -3.26
N TRP A 105 -10.63 -4.81 -3.45
CA TRP A 105 -11.41 -4.88 -4.69
C TRP A 105 -11.62 -3.46 -5.23
N PRO A 106 -10.69 -2.94 -6.04
CA PRO A 106 -10.79 -1.59 -6.57
C PRO A 106 -12.06 -1.40 -7.39
N ARG A 107 -12.84 -0.37 -7.06
CA ARG A 107 -14.11 -0.07 -7.73
C ARG A 107 -14.02 1.09 -8.73
N ARG A 108 -12.85 1.64 -8.94
CA ARG A 108 -12.61 2.77 -9.86
C ARG A 108 -11.43 2.45 -10.76
N ILE A 109 -11.61 2.69 -12.06
CA ILE A 109 -10.52 2.58 -13.04
C ILE A 109 -9.53 3.75 -12.87
N GLY A 110 -8.28 3.51 -13.21
CA GLY A 110 -7.23 4.53 -13.15
C GLY A 110 -5.88 4.00 -12.66
N ALA A 111 -4.96 4.92 -12.42
CA ALA A 111 -3.67 4.64 -11.82
C ALA A 111 -3.65 5.18 -10.38
N PHE A 112 -3.35 4.33 -9.42
CA PHE A 112 -3.37 4.67 -7.99
C PHE A 112 -2.00 4.40 -7.39
N THR A 113 -1.57 5.28 -6.47
CA THR A 113 -0.41 5.03 -5.63
C THR A 113 -0.90 4.40 -4.34
N MET A 114 -0.36 3.25 -4.00
CA MET A 114 -0.69 2.49 -2.80
C MET A 114 0.54 2.25 -1.96
N ARG A 115 0.38 2.17 -0.64
CA ARG A 115 1.41 1.80 0.33
C ARG A 115 0.85 0.86 1.38
N VAL A 116 1.72 0.12 2.03
CA VAL A 116 1.39 -0.68 3.20
C VAL A 116 1.92 0.04 4.43
N VAL A 117 1.12 0.12 5.47
CA VAL A 117 1.50 0.69 6.76
C VAL A 117 1.15 -0.27 7.88
N VAL A 118 1.91 -0.23 8.97
CA VAL A 118 1.66 -1.03 10.17
C VAL A 118 1.34 -0.10 11.33
N SER A 119 0.34 -0.44 12.12
CA SER A 119 -0.05 0.34 13.31
C SER A 119 0.36 -0.40 14.59
N GLY A 120 0.74 0.37 15.61
CA GLY A 120 1.04 -0.19 16.95
C GLY A 120 2.42 -0.81 17.09
N VAL A 121 3.36 -0.49 16.21
CA VAL A 121 4.77 -0.89 16.38
C VAL A 121 5.45 0.15 17.27
N PRO A 122 6.01 -0.24 18.43
CA PRO A 122 6.79 0.67 19.27
C PRO A 122 8.07 1.12 18.56
N GLY A 123 8.41 2.39 18.69
CA GLY A 123 9.55 3.03 18.04
C GLY A 123 9.17 3.59 16.66
N ASP A 124 9.94 4.58 16.18
CA ASP A 124 9.80 5.19 14.85
C ASP A 124 10.08 4.16 13.73
N ALA A 125 9.25 3.14 13.66
CA ALA A 125 9.19 2.32 12.47
C ALA A 125 8.76 3.26 11.37
N ASP A 126 9.62 3.44 10.37
CA ASP A 126 9.19 4.05 9.12
C ASP A 126 8.07 3.15 8.57
N PRO A 127 6.80 3.51 8.80
CA PRO A 127 5.68 2.65 8.42
C PRO A 127 5.47 2.64 6.91
N ASP A 128 6.30 3.40 6.18
CA ASP A 128 6.18 3.58 4.76
C ASP A 128 6.87 2.44 4.02
N GLY A 129 6.21 1.29 4.01
CA GLY A 129 6.48 0.30 2.99
C GLY A 129 6.47 0.99 1.62
N ALA A 130 7.42 0.63 0.76
CA ALA A 130 7.61 1.26 -0.55
C ALA A 130 6.26 1.45 -1.26
N SER A 131 5.96 2.68 -1.64
CA SER A 131 4.74 2.96 -2.40
C SER A 131 4.84 2.36 -3.81
N ALA A 132 3.77 1.74 -4.27
CA ALA A 132 3.69 1.13 -5.59
C ALA A 132 2.53 1.74 -6.39
N LYS A 133 2.73 1.86 -7.71
CA LYS A 133 1.63 2.17 -8.62
C LYS A 133 0.87 0.91 -8.98
N VAL A 134 -0.44 0.95 -8.79
CA VAL A 134 -1.40 -0.06 -9.19
C VAL A 134 -2.30 0.53 -10.26
N TYR A 135 -2.47 -0.20 -11.35
CA TYR A 135 -3.33 0.19 -12.47
C TYR A 135 -4.60 -0.66 -12.44
N VAL A 136 -5.72 0.01 -12.34
CA VAL A 136 -7.04 -0.60 -12.38
C VAL A 136 -7.65 -0.30 -13.74
N TYR A 137 -8.00 -1.34 -14.47
CA TYR A 137 -8.48 -1.28 -15.84
C TYR A 137 -9.93 -1.70 -15.94
N HIS A 138 -10.55 -1.36 -17.07
CA HIS A 138 -11.71 -2.06 -17.59
C HIS A 138 -11.40 -2.65 -18.97
N GLN A 139 -12.22 -3.58 -19.42
CA GLN A 139 -12.10 -4.16 -20.75
C GLN A 139 -12.71 -3.20 -21.78
N VAL A 140 -12.05 -3.07 -22.92
CA VAL A 140 -12.46 -2.22 -24.05
C VAL A 140 -12.18 -2.92 -25.37
N ILE A 141 -12.98 -2.62 -26.37
CA ILE A 141 -12.76 -3.09 -27.75
C ILE A 141 -12.06 -1.97 -28.50
N ALA A 142 -10.89 -2.29 -29.07
CA ALA A 142 -10.11 -1.35 -29.85
C ALA A 142 -9.88 -1.88 -31.27
N SER A 143 -10.05 -1.00 -32.24
CA SER A 143 -9.56 -1.14 -33.62
C SER A 143 -8.32 -0.27 -33.82
N TRP A 144 -7.89 -0.08 -35.06
CA TRP A 144 -6.74 0.77 -35.37
C TRP A 144 -6.96 1.50 -36.69
N TYR A 145 -6.17 2.57 -36.90
CA TYR A 145 -6.18 3.35 -38.13
C TYR A 145 -4.75 3.67 -38.59
N GLY A 146 -4.60 3.83 -39.91
CA GLY A 146 -3.32 4.06 -40.57
C GLY A 146 -2.79 5.48 -40.41
N PRO A 147 -1.51 5.71 -40.78
CA PRO A 147 -0.94 7.04 -40.84
C PRO A 147 -1.53 7.86 -41.97
N GLY A 148 -1.47 9.18 -41.84
CA GLY A 148 -1.84 10.17 -42.84
C GLY A 148 -2.67 11.31 -42.30
N GLY A 149 -2.41 12.52 -42.78
CA GLY A 149 -3.14 13.72 -42.42
C GLY A 149 -2.91 14.23 -40.98
N ARG A 150 -3.82 15.09 -40.55
CA ARG A 150 -3.82 15.71 -39.24
C ARG A 150 -5.01 15.18 -38.41
N THR A 151 -4.75 14.80 -37.18
CA THR A 151 -5.77 14.32 -36.25
C THR A 151 -6.70 15.43 -35.80
N ALA A 152 -7.90 15.10 -35.28
CA ALA A 152 -8.85 16.06 -34.73
C ALA A 152 -8.27 16.89 -33.55
N CYS A 153 -7.24 16.41 -32.87
CA CYS A 153 -6.53 17.15 -31.83
C CYS A 153 -5.33 17.97 -32.37
N GLY A 154 -5.18 18.07 -33.68
CA GLY A 154 -4.19 18.94 -34.34
C GLY A 154 -2.80 18.35 -34.53
N GLN A 155 -2.59 17.08 -34.24
CA GLN A 155 -1.29 16.42 -34.41
C GLN A 155 -1.15 15.79 -35.81
N GLU A 156 0.05 15.78 -36.35
CA GLU A 156 0.36 15.04 -37.56
C GLU A 156 0.41 13.54 -37.28
N LEU A 157 -0.27 12.75 -38.11
CA LEU A 157 -0.36 11.31 -37.93
C LEU A 157 0.65 10.59 -38.85
N THR A 158 1.76 10.20 -38.28
CA THR A 158 2.81 9.42 -38.98
C THR A 158 2.73 7.94 -38.56
N ALA A 159 3.52 7.10 -39.22
CA ALA A 159 3.66 5.68 -38.85
C ALA A 159 4.28 5.47 -37.43
N TYR A 160 4.85 6.50 -36.83
CA TYR A 160 5.52 6.47 -35.52
C TYR A 160 4.72 7.21 -34.42
N THR A 161 3.63 7.86 -34.78
CA THR A 161 2.81 8.64 -33.83
C THR A 161 2.10 7.71 -32.86
N LEU A 162 2.49 7.74 -31.58
CA LEU A 162 1.82 7.01 -30.51
C LEU A 162 0.58 7.81 -30.06
N GLY A 163 -0.58 7.17 -30.05
CA GLY A 163 -1.83 7.79 -29.63
C GLY A 163 -3.02 6.88 -29.80
N VAL A 164 -4.17 7.40 -29.41
CA VAL A 164 -5.48 6.77 -29.61
C VAL A 164 -6.50 7.81 -30.04
N ALA A 165 -7.51 7.39 -30.80
CA ALA A 165 -8.76 8.12 -30.93
C ALA A 165 -9.75 7.65 -29.85
N ASN A 166 -10.51 8.60 -29.31
CA ASN A 166 -11.63 8.33 -28.41
C ASN A 166 -12.72 9.38 -28.61
N LYS A 167 -13.98 8.94 -28.47
CA LYS A 167 -15.15 9.80 -28.76
C LYS A 167 -15.29 10.98 -27.81
N THR A 168 -15.10 10.75 -26.51
CA THR A 168 -15.50 11.66 -25.44
C THR A 168 -14.37 12.19 -24.59
N LEU A 169 -13.29 11.44 -24.42
CA LEU A 169 -12.15 11.87 -23.60
C LEU A 169 -11.51 13.13 -24.21
N PRO A 170 -11.17 14.16 -23.42
CA PRO A 170 -10.47 15.34 -23.91
C PRO A 170 -9.17 14.99 -24.64
N CYS A 171 -8.82 15.79 -25.66
CA CYS A 171 -7.52 15.73 -26.31
C CYS A 171 -6.40 15.86 -25.28
N GLY A 172 -5.33 15.08 -25.44
CA GLY A 172 -4.21 15.05 -24.51
C GLY A 172 -4.43 14.17 -23.26
N THR A 173 -5.65 13.66 -23.03
CA THR A 173 -5.92 12.72 -21.93
C THR A 173 -4.99 11.52 -22.04
N ILE A 174 -4.32 11.19 -20.94
CA ILE A 174 -3.42 10.04 -20.89
C ILE A 174 -4.23 8.78 -20.58
N VAL A 175 -4.06 7.78 -21.42
CA VAL A 175 -4.65 6.45 -21.29
C VAL A 175 -3.52 5.43 -21.19
N THR A 176 -3.60 4.54 -20.22
CA THR A 176 -2.72 3.36 -20.17
C THR A 176 -3.51 2.18 -20.73
N LEU A 177 -3.00 1.61 -21.80
CA LEU A 177 -3.55 0.45 -22.48
C LEU A 177 -2.71 -0.77 -22.17
N ARG A 178 -3.38 -1.91 -21.95
CA ARG A 178 -2.71 -3.19 -21.70
C ARG A 178 -3.33 -4.29 -22.56
N TYR A 179 -2.47 -5.02 -23.25
CA TYR A 179 -2.84 -6.22 -24.00
C TYR A 179 -1.85 -7.33 -23.66
N ARG A 180 -2.34 -8.44 -23.09
CA ARG A 180 -1.51 -9.53 -22.59
C ARG A 180 -0.46 -8.99 -21.58
N ASN A 181 0.83 -9.18 -21.85
CA ASN A 181 1.95 -8.72 -21.01
C ASN A 181 2.53 -7.35 -21.43
N ARG A 182 1.92 -6.67 -22.44
CA ARG A 182 2.39 -5.37 -22.93
C ARG A 182 1.52 -4.26 -22.43
N THR A 183 2.16 -3.16 -22.06
CA THR A 183 1.50 -1.95 -21.58
C THR A 183 2.08 -0.75 -22.30
N VAL A 184 1.21 0.12 -22.81
CA VAL A 184 1.60 1.37 -23.47
C VAL A 184 0.80 2.51 -22.87
N ARG A 185 1.46 3.60 -22.58
CA ARG A 185 0.84 4.83 -22.10
C ARG A 185 0.84 5.85 -23.22
N VAL A 186 -0.35 6.24 -23.68
CA VAL A 186 -0.56 7.11 -24.84
C VAL A 186 -1.50 8.25 -24.52
N ARG A 187 -1.57 9.23 -25.44
CA ARG A 187 -2.52 10.34 -25.37
C ARG A 187 -3.69 10.10 -26.30
N VAL A 188 -4.85 10.64 -25.93
CA VAL A 188 -5.95 10.85 -26.86
C VAL A 188 -5.53 11.98 -27.82
N ILE A 189 -5.39 11.65 -29.08
CA ILE A 189 -4.92 12.57 -30.13
C ILE A 189 -5.93 12.76 -31.24
N ASP A 190 -7.01 11.96 -31.23
CA ASP A 190 -8.00 11.99 -32.30
C ASP A 190 -9.40 11.69 -31.77
N ARG A 191 -10.42 11.87 -32.65
CA ARG A 191 -11.82 11.55 -32.41
C ARG A 191 -12.23 10.27 -33.14
N GLY A 192 -13.10 9.49 -32.50
CA GLY A 192 -13.55 8.17 -32.93
C GLY A 192 -13.32 7.12 -31.86
N PRO A 193 -13.51 5.84 -32.14
CA PRO A 193 -14.08 5.28 -33.38
C PRO A 193 -15.55 5.61 -33.54
N TYR A 194 -15.99 5.79 -34.79
CA TYR A 194 -17.41 6.04 -35.09
C TYR A 194 -18.20 4.76 -35.35
N VAL A 195 -17.52 3.61 -35.36
CA VAL A 195 -18.17 2.30 -35.47
C VAL A 195 -18.72 1.89 -34.10
N ALA A 196 -19.97 1.44 -34.08
CA ALA A 196 -20.62 0.96 -32.85
C ALA A 196 -19.86 -0.22 -32.23
N GLY A 197 -19.87 -0.28 -30.88
CA GLY A 197 -19.19 -1.36 -30.13
C GLY A 197 -17.68 -1.24 -30.04
N ARG A 198 -17.08 -0.14 -30.55
CA ARG A 198 -15.65 0.13 -30.38
C ARG A 198 -15.46 1.33 -29.44
N ASP A 199 -14.47 1.21 -28.55
CA ASP A 199 -14.17 2.22 -27.53
C ASP A 199 -12.98 3.09 -27.92
N TYR A 200 -11.99 2.50 -28.58
CA TYR A 200 -10.76 3.15 -29.02
C TYR A 200 -10.38 2.75 -30.44
N ASP A 201 -9.75 3.70 -31.15
CA ASP A 201 -8.95 3.38 -32.33
C ASP A 201 -7.48 3.66 -32.02
N LEU A 202 -6.65 2.62 -32.15
CA LEU A 202 -5.21 2.72 -31.93
C LEU A 202 -4.55 3.32 -33.15
N THR A 203 -3.60 4.23 -32.98
CA THR A 203 -2.70 4.56 -34.09
C THR A 203 -1.89 3.31 -34.49
N TYR A 204 -1.36 3.27 -35.70
CA TYR A 204 -0.52 2.18 -36.18
C TYR A 204 0.66 1.89 -35.23
N ALA A 205 1.34 2.94 -34.73
CA ALA A 205 2.45 2.78 -33.78
C ALA A 205 1.97 2.17 -32.45
N THR A 206 0.81 2.57 -31.93
CA THR A 206 0.25 2.03 -30.68
C THR A 206 -0.16 0.57 -30.84
N LYS A 207 -0.81 0.22 -31.97
CA LYS A 207 -1.13 -1.18 -32.32
C LYS A 207 0.13 -2.05 -32.31
N ARG A 208 1.18 -1.60 -32.99
CA ARG A 208 2.46 -2.33 -33.07
C ARG A 208 3.11 -2.50 -31.68
N ALA A 209 3.15 -1.44 -30.88
CA ALA A 209 3.73 -1.46 -29.54
C ALA A 209 3.01 -2.47 -28.62
N LEU A 210 1.70 -2.57 -28.73
CA LEU A 210 0.91 -3.55 -28.00
C LEU A 210 0.96 -4.94 -28.64
N ARG A 211 1.33 -5.06 -29.92
CA ARG A 211 1.15 -6.26 -30.76
C ARG A 211 -0.33 -6.68 -30.82
N ALA A 212 -1.21 -5.68 -30.92
CA ALA A 212 -2.64 -5.90 -31.02
C ALA A 212 -3.05 -6.33 -32.43
N GLY A 213 -4.15 -7.07 -32.54
CA GLY A 213 -4.80 -7.41 -33.81
C GLY A 213 -5.56 -6.23 -34.40
N ASP A 214 -6.37 -6.53 -35.44
CA ASP A 214 -7.16 -5.50 -36.11
C ASP A 214 -8.36 -5.06 -35.26
N LEU A 215 -8.97 -6.01 -34.57
CA LEU A 215 -9.98 -5.77 -33.55
C LEU A 215 -9.56 -6.56 -32.31
N THR A 216 -9.40 -5.89 -31.18
CA THR A 216 -8.79 -6.49 -29.99
C THR A 216 -9.50 -6.06 -28.73
N LEU A 217 -9.84 -7.06 -27.89
CA LEU A 217 -10.24 -6.82 -26.50
C LEU A 217 -8.98 -6.56 -25.69
N LEU A 218 -8.87 -5.37 -25.13
CA LEU A 218 -7.73 -4.95 -24.32
C LEU A 218 -8.20 -4.26 -23.04
N TRP A 219 -7.29 -3.89 -22.18
CA TRP A 219 -7.57 -3.22 -20.93
C TRP A 219 -7.17 -1.74 -21.02
N ALA A 220 -8.02 -0.85 -20.49
CA ALA A 220 -7.77 0.60 -20.47
C ALA A 220 -8.02 1.20 -19.08
N THR A 221 -7.30 2.28 -18.76
CA THR A 221 -7.46 3.02 -17.48
C THR A 221 -8.41 4.21 -17.58
N ARG A 222 -9.05 4.40 -18.71
CA ARG A 222 -10.02 5.48 -18.96
C ARG A 222 -11.15 4.94 -19.83
#